data_4b8d1e41ebe5f316f58ef7c8f0e69405
#
_entry.id   4b8d1e41ebe5f316f58ef7c8f0e69405
#
_cell.length_a   1.000
_cell.length_b   1.000
_cell.length_c   1.000
_cell.angle_alpha   90.00
_cell.angle_beta   90.00
_cell.angle_gamma   90.00
#
_symmetry.space_group_name_H-M   'P 1'
#
loop_
_entity.id
_entity.type
_entity.pdbx_description
1 polymer ?
#
loop_
_entity_poly.entity_id
_entity_poly.type
_entity_poly.pdbx_seq_one_letter_code
_entity_poly.pdbx_strand_id
1 'polypeptide(L)'
;MMVDFFIAYRPLFDLFLLHTGYALGQYVVLRSGTFSIANAGLTAIGAYLAASLTVKLGLPVPVSILLGTLVSILVSMLLAWPLARLRGVYQAIATLAFVQVVLSLNIYAERLTGGAMGLSGIPKAVGTWTLLISAVVAIYLVACLNRSRIGRAFDAIRQDEAVAVSLGVAISRYQLLAFALSGALAGFFGSLEAFHVYSLEPNQFGFPFLVAALSYVVLGGRHSVWGPVVGTAVLVALPEVSRPLADYRMLVYGLLLILVINYMPRGIVDTWIDYRKNRRRVRSSEQQEKAPL
;
A
#
# COMPACT_ATOMS: atom_id res chain seq x y z
N MET A 1 -17.13 24.42 -17.41
CA MET A 1 -16.27 23.41 -18.06
C MET A 1 -15.12 22.93 -17.18
N MET A 2 -14.15 23.77 -16.67
CA MET A 2 -13.11 23.29 -15.76
C MET A 2 -13.62 22.83 -14.40
N VAL A 3 -14.59 23.53 -13.81
CA VAL A 3 -15.20 23.20 -12.51
C VAL A 3 -16.01 21.89 -12.62
N ASP A 4 -16.77 21.73 -13.67
CA ASP A 4 -17.59 20.53 -13.92
C ASP A 4 -16.71 19.29 -14.14
N PHE A 5 -15.59 19.46 -14.83
CA PHE A 5 -14.57 18.41 -14.98
C PHE A 5 -13.99 17.99 -13.63
N PHE A 6 -13.64 18.94 -12.77
CA PHE A 6 -13.10 18.65 -11.42
C PHE A 6 -14.13 17.94 -10.54
N ILE A 7 -15.40 18.32 -10.61
CA ILE A 7 -16.48 17.69 -9.85
C ILE A 7 -16.71 16.25 -10.33
N ALA A 8 -16.66 16.02 -11.66
CA ALA A 8 -16.88 14.70 -12.24
C ALA A 8 -15.75 13.68 -11.89
N TYR A 9 -14.49 14.14 -11.82
CA TYR A 9 -13.34 13.27 -11.54
C TYR A 9 -12.89 13.26 -10.07
N ARG A 10 -13.54 14.03 -9.20
CA ARG A 10 -13.23 14.07 -7.77
C ARG A 10 -13.27 12.70 -7.10
N PRO A 11 -14.28 11.82 -7.32
CA PRO A 11 -14.28 10.49 -6.70
C PRO A 11 -13.09 9.62 -7.14
N LEU A 12 -12.69 9.73 -8.40
CA LEU A 12 -11.51 9.02 -8.92
C LEU A 12 -10.21 9.51 -8.26
N PHE A 13 -10.11 10.82 -8.04
CA PHE A 13 -8.97 11.43 -7.37
C PHE A 13 -8.90 11.03 -5.89
N ASP A 14 -10.04 11.03 -5.18
CA ASP A 14 -10.13 10.57 -3.80
C ASP A 14 -9.74 9.09 -3.67
N LEU A 15 -10.21 8.25 -4.59
CA LEU A 15 -9.82 6.84 -4.68
C LEU A 15 -8.32 6.68 -4.93
N PHE A 16 -7.74 7.45 -5.84
CA PHE A 16 -6.29 7.45 -6.10
C PHE A 16 -5.49 7.80 -4.85
N LEU A 17 -5.90 8.80 -4.07
CA LEU A 17 -5.22 9.22 -2.86
C LEU A 17 -5.27 8.14 -1.77
N LEU A 18 -6.43 7.52 -1.55
CA LEU A 18 -6.59 6.40 -0.61
C LEU A 18 -5.72 5.20 -1.01
N HIS A 19 -5.82 4.78 -2.27
CA HIS A 19 -5.06 3.64 -2.78
C HIS A 19 -3.55 3.89 -2.81
N THR A 20 -3.11 5.15 -2.96
CA THR A 20 -1.70 5.53 -2.80
C THR A 20 -1.21 5.23 -1.38
N GLY A 21 -2.03 5.50 -0.35
CA GLY A 21 -1.71 5.16 1.03
C GLY A 21 -1.55 3.66 1.24
N TYR A 22 -2.45 2.84 0.68
CA TYR A 22 -2.36 1.38 0.74
C TYR A 22 -1.13 0.85 0.02
N ALA A 23 -0.86 1.38 -1.17
CA ALA A 23 0.33 1.03 -1.94
C ALA A 23 1.63 1.37 -1.21
N LEU A 24 1.69 2.50 -0.50
CA LEU A 24 2.84 2.87 0.32
C LEU A 24 3.02 1.92 1.51
N GLY A 25 1.95 1.52 2.20
CA GLY A 25 1.99 0.52 3.25
C GLY A 25 2.53 -0.82 2.75
N GLN A 26 2.02 -1.30 1.61
CA GLN A 26 2.49 -2.52 0.95
C GLN A 26 3.95 -2.41 0.49
N TYR A 27 4.36 -1.25 -0.04
CA TYR A 27 5.71 -0.97 -0.49
C TYR A 27 6.74 -1.09 0.63
N VAL A 28 6.46 -0.55 1.83
CA VAL A 28 7.40 -0.58 2.96
C VAL A 28 7.77 -2.00 3.35
N VAL A 29 6.80 -2.91 3.41
CA VAL A 29 7.06 -4.33 3.73
C VAL A 29 7.80 -5.03 2.61
N LEU A 30 7.39 -4.85 1.34
CA LEU A 30 8.09 -5.48 0.21
C LEU A 30 9.52 -4.99 0.07
N ARG A 31 9.78 -3.72 0.42
CA ARG A 31 11.13 -3.16 0.40
C ARG A 31 12.03 -3.76 1.48
N SER A 32 11.49 -4.15 2.64
CA SER A 32 12.26 -4.82 3.71
C SER A 32 12.71 -6.25 3.37
N GLY A 33 12.40 -6.74 2.16
CA GLY A 33 12.69 -8.11 1.75
C GLY A 33 11.61 -9.12 2.16
N THR A 34 10.57 -8.67 2.85
CA THR A 34 9.50 -9.52 3.35
C THR A 34 8.36 -9.59 2.34
N PHE A 35 8.01 -10.79 1.88
CA PHE A 35 6.87 -10.98 0.98
C PHE A 35 5.59 -11.16 1.79
N SER A 36 4.94 -10.06 2.15
CA SER A 36 3.70 -10.05 2.94
C SER A 36 2.57 -9.35 2.18
N ILE A 37 1.39 -9.91 2.29
CA ILE A 37 0.13 -9.39 1.76
C ILE A 37 -0.87 -9.05 2.87
N ALA A 38 -0.40 -8.97 4.12
CA ALA A 38 -1.21 -8.67 5.29
C ALA A 38 -1.86 -7.27 5.27
N ASN A 39 -1.40 -6.38 4.40
CA ASN A 39 -1.82 -4.98 4.34
C ASN A 39 -3.35 -4.84 4.22
N ALA A 40 -4.02 -5.70 3.44
CA ALA A 40 -5.47 -5.70 3.29
C ALA A 40 -6.20 -5.94 4.64
N GLY A 41 -5.75 -6.93 5.41
CA GLY A 41 -6.32 -7.20 6.73
C GLY A 41 -6.06 -6.08 7.73
N LEU A 42 -4.87 -5.48 7.69
CA LEU A 42 -4.53 -4.34 8.55
C LEU A 42 -5.36 -3.09 8.22
N THR A 43 -5.64 -2.87 6.93
CA THR A 43 -6.53 -1.80 6.45
C THR A 43 -7.96 -2.03 6.97
N ALA A 44 -8.46 -3.27 6.85
CA ALA A 44 -9.77 -3.65 7.36
C ALA A 44 -9.89 -3.42 8.88
N ILE A 45 -8.88 -3.82 9.66
CA ILE A 45 -8.84 -3.60 11.11
C ILE A 45 -8.94 -2.10 11.43
N GLY A 46 -8.12 -1.27 10.77
CA GLY A 46 -8.15 0.18 10.97
C GLY A 46 -9.51 0.79 10.64
N ALA A 47 -10.08 0.44 9.48
CA ALA A 47 -11.36 0.94 9.00
C ALA A 47 -12.52 0.56 9.94
N TYR A 48 -12.68 -0.74 10.23
CA TYR A 48 -13.78 -1.22 11.06
C TYR A 48 -13.70 -0.76 12.50
N LEU A 49 -12.48 -0.73 13.07
CA LEU A 49 -12.30 -0.29 14.45
C LEU A 49 -12.61 1.19 14.58
N ALA A 50 -12.06 2.04 13.70
CA ALA A 50 -12.33 3.47 13.72
C ALA A 50 -13.83 3.78 13.51
N ALA A 51 -14.47 3.12 12.54
CA ALA A 51 -15.90 3.28 12.29
C ALA A 51 -16.76 2.83 13.50
N SER A 52 -16.48 1.65 14.07
CA SER A 52 -17.21 1.12 15.21
C SER A 52 -17.09 1.99 16.46
N LEU A 53 -15.91 2.53 16.74
CA LEU A 53 -15.68 3.45 17.86
C LEU A 53 -16.51 4.74 17.72
N THR A 54 -16.62 5.28 16.52
CA THR A 54 -17.42 6.50 16.30
C THR A 54 -18.91 6.20 16.29
N VAL A 55 -19.35 5.18 15.56
CA VAL A 55 -20.79 4.89 15.40
C VAL A 55 -21.42 4.36 16.68
N LYS A 56 -20.71 3.53 17.44
CA LYS A 56 -21.28 2.83 18.63
C LYS A 56 -20.93 3.49 19.95
N LEU A 57 -19.71 4.07 20.07
CA LEU A 57 -19.25 4.70 21.30
C LEU A 57 -19.32 6.23 21.24
N GLY A 58 -19.67 6.80 20.08
CA GLY A 58 -19.77 8.25 19.93
C GLY A 58 -18.45 9.01 20.04
N LEU A 59 -17.32 8.32 19.87
CA LEU A 59 -16.01 8.95 19.97
C LEU A 59 -15.78 9.93 18.80
N PRO A 60 -15.05 11.03 19.04
CA PRO A 60 -14.72 11.98 17.99
C PRO A 60 -13.84 11.33 16.92
N VAL A 61 -14.09 11.65 15.64
CA VAL A 61 -13.42 11.03 14.48
C VAL A 61 -11.90 11.01 14.57
N PRO A 62 -11.19 12.10 14.97
CA PRO A 62 -9.73 12.06 15.07
C PRO A 62 -9.20 11.04 16.08
N VAL A 63 -9.90 10.86 17.20
CA VAL A 63 -9.54 9.87 18.22
C VAL A 63 -9.76 8.45 17.71
N SER A 64 -10.87 8.23 17.00
CA SER A 64 -11.17 6.93 16.39
C SER A 64 -10.14 6.55 15.32
N ILE A 65 -9.70 7.48 14.49
CA ILE A 65 -8.62 7.28 13.50
C ILE A 65 -7.31 6.90 14.22
N LEU A 66 -6.96 7.62 15.30
CA LEU A 66 -5.75 7.35 16.06
C LEU A 66 -5.79 5.94 16.66
N LEU A 67 -6.90 5.57 17.31
CA LEU A 67 -7.06 4.25 17.92
C LEU A 67 -7.07 3.13 16.88
N GLY A 68 -7.76 3.30 15.76
CA GLY A 68 -7.76 2.35 14.64
C GLY A 68 -6.35 2.13 14.09
N THR A 69 -5.59 3.20 13.93
CA THR A 69 -4.19 3.15 13.50
C THR A 69 -3.31 2.44 14.53
N LEU A 70 -3.42 2.77 15.82
CA LEU A 70 -2.64 2.14 16.89
C LEU A 70 -2.90 0.63 16.99
N VAL A 71 -4.15 0.21 16.92
CA VAL A 71 -4.49 -1.22 16.94
C VAL A 71 -3.94 -1.93 15.71
N SER A 72 -4.03 -1.32 14.52
CA SER A 72 -3.39 -1.87 13.32
C SER A 72 -1.88 -2.03 13.46
N ILE A 73 -1.19 -1.07 14.10
CA ILE A 73 0.24 -1.19 14.40
C ILE A 73 0.49 -2.36 15.34
N LEU A 74 -0.25 -2.47 16.43
CA LEU A 74 -0.07 -3.54 17.42
C LEU A 74 -0.31 -4.93 16.80
N VAL A 75 -1.37 -5.08 16.02
CA VAL A 75 -1.67 -6.33 15.32
C VAL A 75 -0.58 -6.65 14.29
N SER A 76 -0.10 -5.66 13.56
CA SER A 76 0.99 -5.81 12.60
C SER A 76 2.30 -6.26 13.27
N MET A 77 2.63 -5.69 14.43
CA MET A 77 3.81 -6.09 15.21
C MET A 77 3.66 -7.53 15.77
N LEU A 78 2.46 -7.87 16.25
CA LEU A 78 2.15 -9.21 16.73
C LEU A 78 2.29 -10.24 15.60
N LEU A 79 1.80 -9.90 14.41
CA LEU A 79 1.91 -10.72 13.20
C LEU A 79 3.36 -10.88 12.74
N ALA A 80 4.19 -9.85 12.87
CA ALA A 80 5.59 -9.89 12.46
C ALA A 80 6.40 -10.93 13.22
N TRP A 81 6.07 -11.21 14.48
CA TRP A 81 6.82 -12.17 15.31
C TRP A 81 6.80 -13.61 14.77
N PRO A 82 5.65 -14.24 14.49
CA PRO A 82 5.64 -15.55 13.84
C PRO A 82 6.16 -15.51 12.40
N LEU A 83 5.89 -14.43 11.65
CA LEU A 83 6.32 -14.29 10.27
C LEU A 83 7.84 -14.17 10.10
N ALA A 84 8.56 -13.66 11.11
CA ALA A 84 10.01 -13.58 11.09
C ALA A 84 10.70 -14.97 10.99
N ARG A 85 9.98 -16.05 11.30
CA ARG A 85 10.45 -17.43 11.18
C ARG A 85 10.14 -18.07 9.83
N LEU A 86 9.28 -17.44 9.03
CA LEU A 86 8.84 -17.91 7.71
C LEU A 86 9.59 -17.17 6.62
N ARG A 87 9.79 -17.82 5.48
CA ARG A 87 10.49 -17.23 4.32
C ARG A 87 9.73 -17.49 3.03
N GLY A 88 9.82 -16.53 2.11
CA GLY A 88 9.30 -16.66 0.74
C GLY A 88 7.79 -16.96 0.69
N VAL A 89 7.44 -18.04 0.01
CA VAL A 89 6.03 -18.41 -0.25
C VAL A 89 5.26 -18.72 1.04
N TYR A 90 5.90 -19.32 2.04
CA TYR A 90 5.24 -19.62 3.32
C TYR A 90 4.79 -18.35 4.06
N GLN A 91 5.55 -17.28 3.93
CA GLN A 91 5.21 -15.97 4.49
C GLN A 91 3.99 -15.36 3.77
N ALA A 92 3.93 -15.51 2.44
CA ALA A 92 2.76 -15.11 1.67
C ALA A 92 1.50 -15.88 2.07
N ILE A 93 1.58 -17.20 2.20
CA ILE A 93 0.44 -18.05 2.60
C ILE A 93 -0.04 -17.67 4.01
N ALA A 94 0.89 -17.49 4.96
CA ALA A 94 0.54 -17.12 6.33
C ALA A 94 -0.14 -15.74 6.40
N THR A 95 0.33 -14.77 5.61
CA THR A 95 -0.30 -13.44 5.55
C THR A 95 -1.65 -13.45 4.81
N LEU A 96 -1.82 -14.32 3.82
CA LEU A 96 -3.13 -14.55 3.19
C LEU A 96 -4.12 -15.14 4.19
N ALA A 97 -3.70 -16.17 4.95
CA ALA A 97 -4.52 -16.75 6.01
C ALA A 97 -4.92 -15.71 7.06
N PHE A 98 -4.00 -14.82 7.46
CA PHE A 98 -4.30 -13.71 8.35
C PHE A 98 -5.40 -12.80 7.79
N VAL A 99 -5.34 -12.43 6.52
CA VAL A 99 -6.39 -11.61 5.88
C VAL A 99 -7.74 -12.31 5.95
N GLN A 100 -7.80 -13.63 5.67
CA GLN A 100 -9.03 -14.40 5.74
C GLN A 100 -9.59 -14.50 7.17
N VAL A 101 -8.70 -14.64 8.17
CA VAL A 101 -9.10 -14.60 9.58
C VAL A 101 -9.72 -13.25 9.93
N VAL A 102 -9.11 -12.14 9.52
CA VAL A 102 -9.64 -10.79 9.78
C VAL A 102 -10.99 -10.59 9.10
N LEU A 103 -11.17 -11.04 7.85
CA LEU A 103 -12.45 -10.97 7.14
C LEU A 103 -13.53 -11.79 7.86
N SER A 104 -13.18 -13.00 8.26
CA SER A 104 -14.10 -13.87 9.03
C SER A 104 -14.48 -13.23 10.36
N LEU A 105 -13.52 -12.67 11.10
CA LEU A 105 -13.80 -11.95 12.34
C LEU A 105 -14.74 -10.77 12.12
N ASN A 106 -14.57 -10.02 11.04
CA ASN A 106 -15.48 -8.91 10.71
C ASN A 106 -16.89 -9.40 10.39
N ILE A 107 -17.05 -10.57 9.79
CA ILE A 107 -18.38 -11.16 9.50
C ILE A 107 -19.02 -11.70 10.76
N TYR A 108 -18.27 -12.39 11.63
CA TYR A 108 -18.83 -13.01 12.83
C TYR A 108 -19.01 -12.05 14.00
N ALA A 109 -18.28 -10.94 14.04
CA ALA A 109 -18.40 -9.93 15.11
C ALA A 109 -19.57 -8.96 14.87
N GLU A 110 -20.77 -9.45 14.57
CA GLU A 110 -21.94 -8.65 14.19
C GLU A 110 -22.20 -7.46 15.12
N ARG A 111 -22.03 -7.67 16.43
CA ARG A 111 -22.25 -6.61 17.43
C ARG A 111 -21.28 -5.43 17.26
N LEU A 112 -20.12 -5.62 16.67
CA LEU A 112 -19.09 -4.57 16.50
C LEU A 112 -19.04 -4.04 15.08
N THR A 113 -19.13 -4.92 14.09
CA THR A 113 -18.86 -4.63 12.68
C THR A 113 -20.09 -4.54 11.81
N GLY A 114 -21.27 -4.92 12.35
CA GLY A 114 -22.50 -5.09 11.55
C GLY A 114 -22.55 -6.42 10.77
N GLY A 115 -21.55 -7.30 10.95
CA GLY A 115 -21.53 -8.63 10.34
C GLY A 115 -21.39 -8.61 8.82
N ALA A 116 -22.07 -9.58 8.17
CA ALA A 116 -22.05 -9.72 6.71
C ALA A 116 -22.67 -8.53 5.95
N MET A 117 -23.59 -7.79 6.59
CA MET A 117 -24.20 -6.56 6.03
C MET A 117 -23.27 -5.36 6.11
N GLY A 118 -22.18 -5.46 6.87
CA GLY A 118 -21.24 -4.37 7.08
C GLY A 118 -21.75 -3.30 8.03
N LEU A 119 -20.96 -2.24 8.19
CA LEU A 119 -21.27 -1.10 9.04
C LEU A 119 -21.71 0.08 8.19
N SER A 120 -22.93 0.58 8.42
CA SER A 120 -23.50 1.74 7.75
C SER A 120 -23.75 2.88 8.73
N GLY A 121 -24.04 4.09 8.20
CA GLY A 121 -24.29 5.26 9.04
C GLY A 121 -23.03 5.94 9.55
N ILE A 122 -21.88 5.72 8.90
CA ILE A 122 -20.60 6.34 9.26
C ILE A 122 -20.63 7.82 8.86
N PRO A 123 -20.29 8.75 9.76
CA PRO A 123 -20.27 10.18 9.43
C PRO A 123 -19.17 10.48 8.39
N LYS A 124 -19.54 11.16 7.29
CA LYS A 124 -18.57 11.63 6.28
C LYS A 124 -17.80 12.84 6.80
N ALA A 125 -16.71 12.59 7.50
CA ALA A 125 -15.86 13.63 8.09
C ALA A 125 -14.57 13.88 7.30
N VAL A 126 -14.18 12.96 6.40
CA VAL A 126 -12.95 13.03 5.62
C VAL A 126 -13.27 13.48 4.20
N GLY A 127 -12.77 14.65 3.83
CA GLY A 127 -12.89 15.20 2.49
C GLY A 127 -11.61 15.04 1.65
N THR A 128 -11.68 15.44 0.37
CA THR A 128 -10.55 15.39 -0.59
C THR A 128 -9.29 16.07 -0.06
N TRP A 129 -9.40 17.22 0.58
CA TRP A 129 -8.26 17.95 1.13
C TRP A 129 -7.54 17.17 2.24
N THR A 130 -8.30 16.53 3.11
CA THR A 130 -7.72 15.68 4.17
C THR A 130 -6.97 14.49 3.56
N LEU A 131 -7.56 13.84 2.54
CA LEU A 131 -6.90 12.75 1.81
C LEU A 131 -5.62 13.22 1.10
N LEU A 132 -5.66 14.38 0.45
CA LEU A 132 -4.50 14.96 -0.24
C LEU A 132 -3.36 15.24 0.74
N ILE A 133 -3.63 15.93 1.84
CA ILE A 133 -2.62 16.22 2.86
C ILE A 133 -2.05 14.92 3.42
N SER A 134 -2.91 13.95 3.75
CA SER A 134 -2.50 12.64 4.27
C SER A 134 -1.62 11.88 3.29
N ALA A 135 -1.96 11.85 2.01
CA ALA A 135 -1.18 11.18 0.97
C ALA A 135 0.19 11.87 0.77
N VAL A 136 0.24 13.20 0.72
CA VAL A 136 1.49 13.96 0.58
C VAL A 136 2.39 13.72 1.80
N VAL A 137 1.85 13.77 3.01
CA VAL A 137 2.59 13.47 4.24
C VAL A 137 3.12 12.05 4.24
N ALA A 138 2.30 11.07 3.85
CA ALA A 138 2.72 9.67 3.76
C ALA A 138 3.85 9.47 2.73
N ILE A 139 3.75 10.05 1.52
CA ILE A 139 4.80 10.02 0.51
C ILE A 139 6.10 10.64 1.06
N TYR A 140 6.00 11.78 1.74
CA TYR A 140 7.16 12.46 2.34
C TYR A 140 7.80 11.61 3.43
N LEU A 141 7.03 11.04 4.36
CA LEU A 141 7.53 10.18 5.43
C LEU A 141 8.23 8.93 4.87
N VAL A 142 7.64 8.27 3.88
CA VAL A 142 8.24 7.10 3.23
C VAL A 142 9.50 7.49 2.42
N ALA A 143 9.52 8.68 1.81
CA ALA A 143 10.71 9.21 1.14
C ALA A 143 11.86 9.48 2.13
N CYS A 144 11.56 10.05 3.30
CA CYS A 144 12.52 10.24 4.38
C CYS A 144 13.03 8.90 4.93
N LEU A 145 12.11 7.93 5.14
CA LEU A 145 12.46 6.57 5.55
C LEU A 145 13.47 5.94 4.56
N ASN A 146 13.23 6.08 3.27
CA ASN A 146 14.11 5.53 2.24
C ASN A 146 15.53 6.11 2.24
N ARG A 147 15.67 7.37 2.65
CA ARG A 147 16.98 8.04 2.77
C ARG A 147 17.67 7.80 4.12
N SER A 148 16.94 7.26 5.08
CA SER A 148 17.42 7.01 6.45
C SER A 148 18.35 5.79 6.55
N ARG A 149 18.90 5.55 7.74
CA ARG A 149 19.64 4.31 8.06
C ARG A 149 18.74 3.07 7.95
N ILE A 150 17.45 3.20 8.30
CA ILE A 150 16.47 2.12 8.23
C ILE A 150 16.26 1.70 6.76
N GLY A 151 16.08 2.66 5.85
CA GLY A 151 15.92 2.37 4.42
C GLY A 151 17.13 1.66 3.82
N ARG A 152 18.35 2.03 4.21
CA ARG A 152 19.57 1.33 3.79
C ARG A 152 19.66 -0.10 4.33
N ALA A 153 19.22 -0.32 5.57
CA ALA A 153 19.15 -1.66 6.14
C ALA A 153 18.13 -2.54 5.40
N PHE A 154 16.96 -1.99 5.03
CA PHE A 154 15.99 -2.70 4.20
C PHE A 154 16.58 -3.10 2.84
N ASP A 155 17.31 -2.21 2.19
CA ASP A 155 17.97 -2.52 0.91
C ASP A 155 19.03 -3.61 1.05
N ALA A 156 19.80 -3.62 2.16
CA ALA A 156 20.78 -4.66 2.45
C ALA A 156 20.12 -6.03 2.67
N ILE A 157 19.09 -6.10 3.52
CA ILE A 157 18.33 -7.33 3.81
C ILE A 157 17.72 -7.90 2.52
N ARG A 158 17.15 -7.05 1.68
CA ARG A 158 16.51 -7.47 0.43
C ARG A 158 17.50 -8.01 -0.60
N GLN A 159 18.74 -7.51 -0.62
CA GLN A 159 19.76 -7.98 -1.54
C GLN A 159 20.31 -9.36 -1.12
N ASP A 160 20.72 -9.48 0.11
CA ASP A 160 21.20 -10.74 0.68
C ASP A 160 21.12 -10.70 2.21
N GLU A 161 20.28 -11.56 2.79
CA GLU A 161 20.10 -11.65 4.24
C GLU A 161 21.39 -12.11 4.96
N ALA A 162 22.17 -13.03 4.38
CA ALA A 162 23.37 -13.54 5.00
C ALA A 162 24.46 -12.47 5.07
N VAL A 163 24.63 -11.71 3.99
CA VAL A 163 25.53 -10.55 3.94
C VAL A 163 25.08 -9.46 4.90
N ALA A 164 23.78 -9.18 4.99
CA ALA A 164 23.26 -8.18 5.93
C ALA A 164 23.57 -8.56 7.39
N VAL A 165 23.41 -9.83 7.76
CA VAL A 165 23.75 -10.35 9.10
C VAL A 165 25.23 -10.20 9.37
N SER A 166 26.12 -10.54 8.43
CA SER A 166 27.57 -10.41 8.59
C SER A 166 28.02 -8.96 8.80
N LEU A 167 27.24 -7.99 8.28
CA LEU A 167 27.43 -6.56 8.51
C LEU A 167 26.76 -6.04 9.81
N GLY A 168 26.26 -6.95 10.67
CA GLY A 168 25.65 -6.60 11.96
C GLY A 168 24.20 -6.12 11.88
N VAL A 169 23.49 -6.31 10.75
CA VAL A 169 22.10 -5.92 10.62
C VAL A 169 21.19 -6.95 11.31
N ALA A 170 20.46 -6.52 12.34
CA ALA A 170 19.49 -7.37 13.06
C ALA A 170 18.18 -7.50 12.26
N ILE A 171 18.07 -8.50 11.37
CA ILE A 171 16.95 -8.69 10.43
C ILE A 171 15.59 -8.58 11.14
N SER A 172 15.39 -9.35 12.24
CA SER A 172 14.10 -9.38 12.93
C SER A 172 13.64 -8.01 13.44
N ARG A 173 14.55 -7.15 13.89
CA ARG A 173 14.21 -5.79 14.33
C ARG A 173 13.77 -4.92 13.17
N TYR A 174 14.44 -5.00 12.03
CA TYR A 174 14.08 -4.23 10.84
C TYR A 174 12.79 -4.73 10.19
N GLN A 175 12.57 -6.05 10.19
CA GLN A 175 11.28 -6.62 9.74
C GLN A 175 10.14 -6.17 10.64
N LEU A 176 10.30 -6.21 11.98
CA LEU A 176 9.31 -5.70 12.92
C LEU A 176 8.97 -4.22 12.66
N LEU A 177 9.98 -3.38 12.42
CA LEU A 177 9.78 -1.97 12.07
C LEU A 177 9.05 -1.81 10.74
N ALA A 178 9.37 -2.63 9.72
CA ALA A 178 8.67 -2.60 8.44
C ALA A 178 7.19 -2.95 8.58
N PHE A 179 6.86 -3.97 9.38
CA PHE A 179 5.49 -4.34 9.69
C PHE A 179 4.78 -3.24 10.48
N ALA A 180 5.40 -2.66 11.50
CA ALA A 180 4.82 -1.56 12.27
C ALA A 180 4.48 -0.35 11.39
N LEU A 181 5.40 0.05 10.50
CA LEU A 181 5.18 1.15 9.56
C LEU A 181 4.11 0.83 8.50
N SER A 182 4.09 -0.40 8.00
CA SER A 182 3.03 -0.87 7.12
C SER A 182 1.66 -0.86 7.81
N GLY A 183 1.60 -1.38 9.05
CA GLY A 183 0.39 -1.35 9.86
C GLY A 183 -0.09 0.06 10.19
N ALA A 184 0.84 1.00 10.42
CA ALA A 184 0.52 2.42 10.60
C ALA A 184 -0.13 3.01 9.35
N LEU A 185 0.47 2.81 8.16
CA LEU A 185 -0.07 3.33 6.91
C LEU A 185 -1.40 2.65 6.54
N ALA A 186 -1.47 1.32 6.64
CA ALA A 186 -2.68 0.56 6.35
C ALA A 186 -3.84 0.94 7.27
N GLY A 187 -3.60 0.97 8.59
CA GLY A 187 -4.61 1.33 9.57
C GLY A 187 -5.06 2.79 9.47
N PHE A 188 -4.13 3.71 9.21
CA PHE A 188 -4.44 5.12 9.04
C PHE A 188 -5.31 5.37 7.80
N PHE A 189 -4.87 4.88 6.62
CA PHE A 189 -5.64 5.05 5.39
C PHE A 189 -6.95 4.24 5.40
N GLY A 190 -6.99 3.07 6.02
CA GLY A 190 -8.23 2.33 6.26
C GLY A 190 -9.20 3.11 7.13
N SER A 191 -8.72 3.75 8.19
CA SER A 191 -9.55 4.62 9.04
C SER A 191 -10.05 5.85 8.28
N LEU A 192 -9.22 6.45 7.41
CA LEU A 192 -9.65 7.57 6.55
C LEU A 192 -10.71 7.12 5.54
N GLU A 193 -10.55 5.93 4.94
CA GLU A 193 -11.57 5.38 4.03
C GLU A 193 -12.91 5.22 4.74
N ALA A 194 -12.93 4.72 5.96
CA ALA A 194 -14.15 4.54 6.74
C ALA A 194 -14.95 5.84 6.88
N PHE A 195 -14.28 6.98 7.11
CA PHE A 195 -14.92 8.30 7.23
C PHE A 195 -15.08 9.05 5.90
N HIS A 196 -14.58 8.48 4.81
CA HIS A 196 -14.80 9.00 3.46
C HIS A 196 -16.04 8.39 2.82
N VAL A 197 -16.28 7.08 3.05
CA VAL A 197 -17.46 6.36 2.56
C VAL A 197 -18.56 6.30 3.65
N TYR A 198 -19.81 6.11 3.25
CA TYR A 198 -20.93 6.01 4.19
C TYR A 198 -21.07 4.63 4.83
N SER A 199 -20.61 3.60 4.16
CA SER A 199 -20.73 2.20 4.58
C SER A 199 -19.45 1.42 4.29
N LEU A 200 -19.14 0.47 5.15
CA LEU A 200 -18.03 -0.47 5.00
C LEU A 200 -18.61 -1.88 4.83
N GLU A 201 -18.19 -2.58 3.80
CA GLU A 201 -18.53 -3.97 3.56
C GLU A 201 -17.31 -4.87 3.77
N PRO A 202 -17.45 -6.05 4.44
CA PRO A 202 -16.29 -6.93 4.67
C PRO A 202 -15.59 -7.34 3.38
N ASN A 203 -16.35 -7.63 2.32
CA ASN A 203 -15.84 -8.13 1.06
C ASN A 203 -14.96 -7.09 0.29
N GLN A 204 -15.10 -5.79 0.58
CA GLN A 204 -14.26 -4.76 -0.08
C GLN A 204 -12.78 -4.92 0.25
N PHE A 205 -12.43 -5.47 1.42
CA PHE A 205 -11.05 -5.78 1.84
C PHE A 205 -10.62 -7.20 1.49
N GLY A 206 -11.38 -7.89 0.63
CA GLY A 206 -11.15 -9.27 0.24
C GLY A 206 -9.99 -9.45 -0.75
N PHE A 207 -9.97 -10.63 -1.38
CA PHE A 207 -8.92 -11.03 -2.32
C PHE A 207 -8.67 -10.02 -3.46
N PRO A 208 -9.70 -9.40 -4.09
CA PRO A 208 -9.47 -8.39 -5.13
C PRO A 208 -8.67 -7.17 -4.63
N PHE A 209 -8.97 -6.68 -3.44
CA PHE A 209 -8.24 -5.57 -2.82
C PHE A 209 -6.77 -5.92 -2.54
N LEU A 210 -6.53 -7.13 -2.03
CA LEU A 210 -5.20 -7.65 -1.77
C LEU A 210 -4.36 -7.71 -3.06
N VAL A 211 -4.93 -8.25 -4.14
CA VAL A 211 -4.28 -8.31 -5.45
C VAL A 211 -4.01 -6.92 -5.98
N ALA A 212 -4.97 -6.00 -5.87
CA ALA A 212 -4.80 -4.62 -6.29
C ALA A 212 -3.64 -3.92 -5.54
N ALA A 213 -3.61 -4.01 -4.21
CA ALA A 213 -2.57 -3.38 -3.38
C ALA A 213 -1.16 -3.91 -3.73
N LEU A 214 -1.03 -5.21 -3.98
CA LEU A 214 0.22 -5.81 -4.45
C LEU A 214 0.58 -5.32 -5.86
N SER A 215 -0.40 -5.27 -6.76
CA SER A 215 -0.22 -4.87 -8.15
C SER A 215 0.27 -3.42 -8.28
N TYR A 216 -0.20 -2.51 -7.43
CA TYR A 216 0.28 -1.11 -7.41
C TYR A 216 1.79 -1.02 -7.22
N VAL A 217 2.34 -1.84 -6.33
CA VAL A 217 3.78 -1.84 -6.03
C VAL A 217 4.57 -2.59 -7.08
N VAL A 218 4.06 -3.74 -7.57
CA VAL A 218 4.76 -4.55 -8.58
C VAL A 218 4.81 -3.82 -9.91
N LEU A 219 3.69 -3.25 -10.35
CA LEU A 219 3.58 -2.49 -11.60
C LEU A 219 4.38 -1.19 -11.54
N GLY A 220 4.31 -0.47 -10.43
CA GLY A 220 5.02 0.80 -10.29
C GLY A 220 6.52 0.66 -10.10
N GLY A 221 6.98 -0.37 -9.37
CA GLY A 221 8.38 -0.62 -9.02
C GLY A 221 8.64 -0.55 -7.52
N ARG A 222 9.65 -1.33 -7.05
CA ARG A 222 9.94 -1.52 -5.62
C ARG A 222 11.13 -0.74 -5.09
N HIS A 223 11.87 -0.01 -5.93
CA HIS A 223 13.08 0.70 -5.54
C HIS A 223 12.82 2.17 -5.20
N SER A 224 11.83 2.78 -5.83
CA SER A 224 11.48 4.19 -5.67
C SER A 224 10.12 4.37 -4.99
N VAL A 225 9.98 5.39 -4.13
CA VAL A 225 8.69 5.81 -3.55
C VAL A 225 7.66 6.19 -4.63
N TRP A 226 8.14 6.69 -5.77
CA TRP A 226 7.30 7.05 -6.90
C TRP A 226 6.71 5.83 -7.62
N GLY A 227 7.31 4.63 -7.43
CA GLY A 227 6.78 3.39 -7.96
C GLY A 227 5.32 3.16 -7.56
N PRO A 228 5.02 2.96 -6.26
CA PRO A 228 3.66 2.78 -5.78
C PRO A 228 2.69 3.87 -6.22
N VAL A 229 3.12 5.14 -6.25
CA VAL A 229 2.29 6.28 -6.67
C VAL A 229 1.90 6.16 -8.14
N VAL A 230 2.87 5.90 -9.02
CA VAL A 230 2.62 5.73 -10.47
C VAL A 230 1.83 4.46 -10.74
N GLY A 231 2.16 3.35 -10.06
CA GLY A 231 1.42 2.10 -10.19
C GLY A 231 -0.05 2.25 -9.80
N THR A 232 -0.33 2.97 -8.70
CA THR A 232 -1.69 3.30 -8.28
C THR A 232 -2.38 4.20 -9.31
N ALA A 233 -1.71 5.24 -9.80
CA ALA A 233 -2.29 6.13 -10.80
C ALA A 233 -2.72 5.37 -12.06
N VAL A 234 -1.86 4.49 -12.57
CA VAL A 234 -2.16 3.69 -13.76
C VAL A 234 -3.33 2.74 -13.52
N LEU A 235 -3.32 1.98 -12.41
CA LEU A 235 -4.35 0.98 -12.16
C LEU A 235 -5.69 1.55 -11.72
N VAL A 236 -5.70 2.69 -11.02
CA VAL A 236 -6.94 3.39 -10.65
C VAL A 236 -7.56 4.11 -11.85
N ALA A 237 -6.74 4.63 -12.78
CA ALA A 237 -7.24 5.24 -14.01
C ALA A 237 -7.70 4.21 -15.04
N LEU A 238 -7.20 2.98 -14.99
CA LEU A 238 -7.48 1.94 -16.00
C LEU A 238 -8.98 1.63 -16.17
N PRO A 239 -9.79 1.43 -15.10
CA PRO A 239 -11.22 1.20 -15.25
C PRO A 239 -11.95 2.36 -15.91
N GLU A 240 -11.47 3.58 -15.73
CA GLU A 240 -12.02 4.78 -16.33
C GLU A 240 -11.72 4.84 -17.83
N VAL A 241 -10.48 4.57 -18.22
CA VAL A 241 -10.05 4.50 -19.62
C VAL A 241 -10.74 3.34 -20.36
N SER A 242 -10.98 2.23 -19.67
CA SER A 242 -11.66 1.05 -20.23
C SER A 242 -13.20 1.11 -20.17
N ARG A 243 -13.80 2.26 -19.83
CA ARG A 243 -15.28 2.43 -19.82
C ARG A 243 -15.97 1.97 -21.11
N PRO A 244 -15.45 2.25 -22.31
CA PRO A 244 -16.06 1.75 -23.55
C PRO A 244 -16.07 0.22 -23.67
N LEU A 245 -15.21 -0.47 -22.90
CA LEU A 245 -15.05 -1.92 -22.87
C LEU A 245 -15.59 -2.51 -21.56
N ALA A 246 -16.76 -2.04 -21.08
CA ALA A 246 -17.29 -2.32 -19.74
C ALA A 246 -17.32 -3.81 -19.40
N ASP A 247 -17.67 -4.69 -20.35
CA ASP A 247 -17.77 -6.14 -20.15
C ASP A 247 -16.41 -6.83 -20.06
N TYR A 248 -15.34 -6.18 -20.55
CA TYR A 248 -13.98 -6.74 -20.62
C TYR A 248 -13.01 -6.12 -19.62
N ARG A 249 -13.46 -5.34 -18.64
CA ARG A 249 -12.60 -4.60 -17.68
C ARG A 249 -11.60 -5.49 -16.96
N MET A 250 -12.05 -6.66 -16.45
CA MET A 250 -11.17 -7.60 -15.77
C MET A 250 -10.13 -8.21 -16.73
N LEU A 251 -10.50 -8.43 -17.98
CA LEU A 251 -9.62 -8.93 -19.04
C LEU A 251 -8.52 -7.89 -19.35
N VAL A 252 -8.92 -6.62 -19.52
CA VAL A 252 -7.99 -5.51 -19.78
C VAL A 252 -7.03 -5.33 -18.59
N TYR A 253 -7.55 -5.42 -17.35
CA TYR A 253 -6.73 -5.36 -16.14
C TYR A 253 -5.69 -6.49 -16.08
N GLY A 254 -6.12 -7.74 -16.29
CA GLY A 254 -5.23 -8.90 -16.31
C GLY A 254 -4.21 -8.84 -17.44
N LEU A 255 -4.62 -8.44 -18.64
CA LEU A 255 -3.75 -8.29 -19.80
C LEU A 255 -2.68 -7.21 -19.56
N LEU A 256 -3.05 -6.06 -18.99
CA LEU A 256 -2.12 -4.99 -18.65
C LEU A 256 -1.08 -5.49 -17.64
N LEU A 257 -1.50 -6.22 -16.59
CA LEU A 257 -0.57 -6.79 -15.63
C LEU A 257 0.41 -7.76 -16.30
N ILE A 258 -0.06 -8.65 -17.16
CA ILE A 258 0.79 -9.60 -17.89
C ILE A 258 1.79 -8.86 -18.77
N LEU A 259 1.34 -7.84 -19.52
CA LEU A 259 2.21 -7.04 -20.37
C LEU A 259 3.30 -6.32 -19.56
N VAL A 260 2.91 -5.66 -18.46
CA VAL A 260 3.89 -4.94 -17.64
C VAL A 260 4.90 -5.88 -16.98
N ILE A 261 4.45 -7.01 -16.43
CA ILE A 261 5.35 -7.98 -15.80
C ILE A 261 6.33 -8.57 -16.84
N ASN A 262 5.86 -8.81 -18.06
CA ASN A 262 6.68 -9.38 -19.12
C ASN A 262 7.70 -8.38 -19.70
N TYR A 263 7.28 -7.14 -19.99
CA TYR A 263 8.13 -6.12 -20.61
C TYR A 263 8.90 -5.25 -19.63
N MET A 264 8.39 -5.09 -18.40
CA MET A 264 8.97 -4.25 -17.34
C MET A 264 9.09 -5.01 -16.01
N PRO A 265 9.92 -6.05 -15.90
CA PRO A 265 9.98 -6.92 -14.71
C PRO A 265 10.40 -6.19 -13.43
N ARG A 266 10.99 -4.99 -13.56
CA ARG A 266 11.35 -4.10 -12.44
C ARG A 266 10.29 -3.05 -12.10
N GLY A 267 9.20 -3.01 -12.87
CA GLY A 267 8.17 -1.98 -12.78
C GLY A 267 8.46 -0.74 -13.65
N ILE A 268 7.44 0.08 -13.87
CA ILE A 268 7.48 1.22 -14.81
C ILE A 268 8.53 2.25 -14.38
N VAL A 269 8.49 2.69 -13.12
CA VAL A 269 9.35 3.77 -12.61
C VAL A 269 10.80 3.32 -12.50
N ASP A 270 11.03 2.11 -11.99
CA ASP A 270 12.39 1.59 -11.81
C ASP A 270 13.07 1.37 -13.16
N THR A 271 12.37 0.83 -14.17
CA THR A 271 12.87 0.68 -15.54
C THR A 271 13.23 2.04 -16.16
N TRP A 272 12.41 3.06 -15.95
CA TRP A 272 12.67 4.40 -16.45
C TRP A 272 13.89 5.07 -15.77
N ILE A 273 14.04 4.87 -14.46
CA ILE A 273 15.22 5.35 -13.70
C ILE A 273 16.50 4.70 -14.21
N ASP A 274 16.47 3.36 -14.41
CA ASP A 274 17.64 2.62 -14.94
C ASP A 274 18.00 3.05 -16.35
N TYR A 275 17.03 3.27 -17.22
CA TYR A 275 17.26 3.80 -18.57
C TYR A 275 17.91 5.19 -18.55
N ARG A 276 17.45 6.08 -17.66
CA ARG A 276 18.08 7.41 -17.48
C ARG A 276 19.51 7.31 -16.96
N LYS A 277 19.79 6.42 -16.00
CA LYS A 277 21.14 6.20 -15.45
C LYS A 277 22.09 5.67 -16.51
N ASN A 278 21.66 4.71 -17.32
CA ASN A 278 22.48 4.16 -18.40
C ASN A 278 22.83 5.20 -19.46
N ARG A 279 21.86 6.01 -19.88
CA ARG A 279 22.13 7.13 -20.81
C ARG A 279 23.14 8.13 -20.27
N ARG A 280 23.13 8.42 -18.96
CA ARG A 280 24.11 9.32 -18.34
C ARG A 280 25.50 8.70 -18.30
N ARG A 281 25.62 7.39 -18.02
CA ARG A 281 26.90 6.68 -18.01
C ARG A 281 27.54 6.65 -19.39
N VAL A 282 26.79 6.37 -20.44
CA VAL A 282 27.28 6.38 -21.82
C VAL A 282 27.78 7.76 -22.20
N ARG A 283 27.05 8.83 -21.89
CA ARG A 283 27.50 10.21 -22.16
C ARG A 283 28.77 10.60 -21.39
N SER A 284 28.93 10.13 -20.13
CA SER A 284 30.14 10.43 -19.36
C SER A 284 31.36 9.67 -19.87
N SER A 285 31.21 8.43 -20.34
CA SER A 285 32.29 7.68 -20.97
C SER A 285 32.73 8.30 -22.33
N GLU A 286 31.77 8.73 -23.16
CA GLU A 286 32.08 9.45 -24.42
C GLU A 286 32.77 10.80 -24.19
N GLN A 287 32.48 11.50 -23.08
CA GLN A 287 33.15 12.76 -22.72
C GLN A 287 34.57 12.52 -22.20
N GLN A 288 34.81 11.44 -21.48
CA GLN A 288 36.16 11.06 -21.03
C GLN A 288 37.03 10.60 -22.18
N GLU A 289 36.47 9.92 -23.18
CA GLU A 289 37.21 9.47 -24.39
C GLU A 289 37.56 10.65 -25.33
N LYS A 290 36.80 11.75 -25.30
CA LYS A 290 37.01 12.96 -26.10
C LYS A 290 37.86 14.02 -25.40
N ALA A 291 38.28 13.83 -24.14
CA ALA A 291 39.18 14.75 -23.45
C ALA A 291 40.60 14.56 -23.98
N PRO A 292 41.24 15.57 -24.56
CA PRO A 292 42.62 15.47 -25.04
C PRO A 292 43.57 15.26 -23.86
N LEU A 293 44.59 14.38 -24.07
CA LEU A 293 45.71 14.14 -23.16
C LEU A 293 46.53 15.41 -22.96
#